data_c424429af4997ca4ad60fcc43bacfb7b
#
_entry.id   c424429af4997ca4ad60fcc43bacfb7b
#
_cell.length_a   1.000
_cell.length_b   1.000
_cell.length_c   1.000
_cell.angle_alpha   90.00
_cell.angle_beta   90.00
_cell.angle_gamma   90.00
#
_symmetry.space_group_name_H-M   'P 1'
#
loop_
_entity.id
_entity.type
_entity.pdbx_description
1 polymer ?
#
loop_
_entity_poly.entity_id
_entity_poly.type
_entity_poly.pdbx_seq_one_letter_code
_entity_poly.pdbx_strand_id
1 'polypeptide(L)'
;MKLAIIPVTPFQQNCSLVVCQATNRAAFVDPGGDVDRLFEALASTGATLEKVLVTHGHIDHCGGVAEVAERAGVPVEGPHRDDAFWIDQLGAQGTMFGVKGARPFTPDRWLVAGDTATVGNLSFEVRHCPGHTPGHVVFASRDIGIAFVGDVLFQGSIGRTDFPRGDYDTLIRSITQELWPLGDDIQFVPGHGPMSTFGEERRTNQFVSDAAVGRMRLGRPGFRGPVAP
;
A
#
# COMPACT_ATOMS: atom_id res chain seq x y z
N MET A 1 10.16 16.19 -0.47
CA MET A 1 9.99 14.86 0.18
C MET A 1 11.28 14.07 0.08
N LYS A 2 11.62 13.29 1.12
CA LYS A 2 12.64 12.24 1.05
C LYS A 2 11.93 10.89 1.28
N LEU A 3 12.31 9.87 0.52
CA LEU A 3 11.72 8.53 0.58
C LEU A 3 12.83 7.50 0.76
N ALA A 4 12.62 6.54 1.66
CA ALA A 4 13.40 5.32 1.74
C ALA A 4 12.45 4.13 1.68
N ILE A 5 12.76 3.15 0.84
CA ILE A 5 12.03 1.88 0.73
C ILE A 5 12.86 0.85 1.48
N ILE A 6 12.25 0.19 2.45
CA ILE A 6 12.90 -0.76 3.36
C ILE A 6 12.16 -2.10 3.22
N PRO A 7 12.71 -3.06 2.47
CA PRO A 7 12.10 -4.38 2.40
C PRO A 7 12.10 -5.04 3.77
N VAL A 8 10.95 -5.48 4.23
CA VAL A 8 10.74 -6.11 5.54
C VAL A 8 10.05 -7.46 5.40
N THR A 9 10.10 -8.25 6.45
CA THR A 9 9.53 -9.60 6.54
C THR A 9 10.16 -10.61 5.55
N PRO A 10 9.95 -11.91 5.73
CA PRO A 10 10.34 -12.92 4.72
C PRO A 10 9.70 -12.69 3.35
N PHE A 11 8.60 -11.94 3.28
CA PHE A 11 7.90 -11.59 2.03
C PHE A 11 8.57 -10.47 1.24
N GLN A 12 9.62 -9.81 1.81
CA GLN A 12 10.31 -8.67 1.18
C GLN A 12 9.33 -7.54 0.80
N GLN A 13 8.35 -7.30 1.68
CA GLN A 13 7.39 -6.20 1.53
C GLN A 13 8.09 -4.84 1.66
N ASN A 14 7.72 -3.89 0.82
CA ASN A 14 8.30 -2.56 0.75
C ASN A 14 7.68 -1.60 1.79
N CYS A 15 8.15 -1.63 3.04
CA CYS A 15 7.81 -0.55 3.96
C CYS A 15 8.43 0.77 3.48
N SER A 16 7.64 1.83 3.38
CA SER A 16 8.13 3.14 2.96
C SER A 16 8.28 4.08 4.14
N LEU A 17 9.47 4.68 4.30
CA LEU A 17 9.72 5.80 5.20
C LEU A 17 9.63 7.10 4.41
N VAL A 18 8.57 7.87 4.65
CA VAL A 18 8.31 9.16 4.01
C VAL A 18 8.69 10.27 4.95
N VAL A 19 9.55 11.19 4.52
CA VAL A 19 10.00 12.34 5.33
C VAL A 19 9.66 13.66 4.63
N CYS A 20 8.93 14.51 5.33
CA CYS A 20 8.74 15.91 4.95
C CYS A 20 9.98 16.72 5.35
N GLN A 21 10.82 17.09 4.37
CA GLN A 21 12.04 17.82 4.63
C GLN A 21 11.82 19.23 5.22
N ALA A 22 10.65 19.84 4.93
CA ALA A 22 10.33 21.18 5.43
C ALA A 22 10.00 21.19 6.94
N THR A 23 9.42 20.11 7.47
CA THR A 23 8.97 20.03 8.87
C THR A 23 9.75 19.00 9.70
N ASN A 24 10.58 18.23 9.04
CA ASN A 24 11.29 17.08 9.62
C ASN A 24 10.36 16.03 10.27
N ARG A 25 9.10 15.95 9.76
CA ARG A 25 8.11 14.94 10.16
C ARG A 25 8.17 13.76 9.21
N ALA A 26 7.93 12.57 9.73
CA ALA A 26 7.98 11.32 8.98
C ALA A 26 6.73 10.47 9.22
N ALA A 27 6.45 9.57 8.26
CA ALA A 27 5.51 8.47 8.44
C ALA A 27 6.11 7.18 7.87
N PHE A 28 5.75 6.05 8.48
CA PHE A 28 5.87 4.77 7.81
C PHE A 28 4.59 4.46 7.05
N VAL A 29 4.73 3.94 5.84
CA VAL A 29 3.64 3.32 5.08
C VAL A 29 3.89 1.83 5.09
N ASP A 30 2.92 1.07 5.58
CA ASP A 30 2.93 -0.39 5.68
C ASP A 30 4.16 -0.96 6.43
N PRO A 31 4.34 -0.69 7.73
CA PRO A 31 5.40 -1.31 8.52
C PRO A 31 5.03 -2.78 8.84
N GLY A 32 5.30 -3.68 7.90
CA GLY A 32 4.88 -5.07 7.98
C GLY A 32 5.62 -5.92 9.02
N GLY A 33 6.84 -5.49 9.41
CA GLY A 33 7.67 -6.21 10.39
C GLY A 33 9.06 -5.59 10.51
N ASP A 34 10.02 -6.35 11.07
CA ASP A 34 11.43 -5.92 11.26
C ASP A 34 11.53 -4.53 11.92
N VAL A 35 10.71 -4.28 12.95
CA VAL A 35 10.47 -2.96 13.54
C VAL A 35 11.76 -2.27 14.00
N ASP A 36 12.73 -2.99 14.57
CA ASP A 36 14.00 -2.40 14.97
C ASP A 36 14.75 -1.77 13.78
N ARG A 37 14.76 -2.47 12.63
CA ARG A 37 15.36 -1.97 11.40
C ARG A 37 14.66 -0.71 10.88
N LEU A 38 13.34 -0.64 11.03
CA LEU A 38 12.58 0.56 10.68
C LEU A 38 12.97 1.75 11.55
N PHE A 39 13.10 1.55 12.86
CA PHE A 39 13.54 2.62 13.78
C PHE A 39 14.99 3.03 13.56
N GLU A 40 15.90 2.12 13.20
CA GLU A 40 17.27 2.46 12.78
C GLU A 40 17.25 3.37 11.54
N ALA A 41 16.44 3.01 10.53
CA ALA A 41 16.28 3.82 9.33
C ALA A 41 15.70 5.21 9.65
N LEU A 42 14.68 5.30 10.51
CA LEU A 42 14.12 6.57 10.97
C LEU A 42 15.17 7.42 11.68
N ALA A 43 15.91 6.83 12.63
CA ALA A 43 16.96 7.52 13.38
C ALA A 43 18.05 8.11 12.46
N SER A 44 18.42 7.39 11.39
CA SER A 44 19.40 7.86 10.39
C SER A 44 18.96 9.13 9.66
N THR A 45 17.65 9.43 9.62
CA THR A 45 17.11 10.64 8.99
C THR A 45 17.11 11.85 9.92
N GLY A 46 17.14 11.64 11.22
CA GLY A 46 16.90 12.66 12.25
C GLY A 46 15.48 13.19 12.30
N ALA A 47 14.55 12.58 11.55
CA ALA A 47 13.14 12.99 11.53
C ALA A 47 12.36 12.42 12.73
N THR A 48 11.26 13.08 13.06
CA THR A 48 10.30 12.62 14.08
C THR A 48 9.14 11.90 13.43
N LEU A 49 8.87 10.65 13.84
CA LEU A 49 7.70 9.92 13.37
C LEU A 49 6.43 10.65 13.84
N GLU A 50 5.50 10.87 12.92
CA GLU A 50 4.23 11.56 13.16
C GLU A 50 3.06 10.59 13.18
N LYS A 51 3.11 9.55 12.35
CA LYS A 51 2.05 8.55 12.21
C LYS A 51 2.51 7.31 11.45
N VAL A 52 1.63 6.33 11.43
CA VAL A 52 1.67 5.16 10.54
C VAL A 52 0.52 5.26 9.55
N LEU A 53 0.79 5.01 8.27
CA LEU A 53 -0.19 4.87 7.20
C LEU A 53 -0.27 3.41 6.79
N VAL A 54 -1.48 2.89 6.58
CA VAL A 54 -1.71 1.49 6.21
C VAL A 54 -2.56 1.41 4.95
N THR A 55 -2.06 0.71 3.93
CA THR A 55 -2.78 0.54 2.68
C THR A 55 -3.86 -0.55 2.78
N HIS A 56 -3.56 -1.68 3.39
CA HIS A 56 -4.48 -2.81 3.55
C HIS A 56 -4.09 -3.75 4.69
N GLY A 57 -4.97 -4.70 5.02
CA GLY A 57 -4.91 -5.48 6.26
C GLY A 57 -4.07 -6.75 6.24
N HIS A 58 -3.29 -7.06 5.21
CA HIS A 58 -2.47 -8.27 5.18
C HIS A 58 -1.28 -8.20 6.15
N ILE A 59 -0.87 -9.38 6.62
CA ILE A 59 0.15 -9.55 7.67
C ILE A 59 1.48 -8.89 7.34
N ASP A 60 1.94 -9.00 6.13
CA ASP A 60 3.21 -8.46 5.67
C ASP A 60 3.21 -6.93 5.50
N HIS A 61 2.03 -6.29 5.48
CA HIS A 61 1.84 -4.84 5.51
C HIS A 61 1.53 -4.30 6.91
N CYS A 62 0.82 -5.10 7.73
CA CYS A 62 0.31 -4.66 9.03
C CYS A 62 1.02 -5.28 10.24
N GLY A 63 1.85 -6.30 10.07
CA GLY A 63 2.37 -7.09 11.18
C GLY A 63 3.15 -6.31 12.23
N GLY A 64 3.84 -5.24 11.83
CA GLY A 64 4.59 -4.37 12.73
C GLY A 64 3.85 -3.11 13.20
N VAL A 65 2.65 -2.83 12.67
CA VAL A 65 1.92 -1.57 12.92
C VAL A 65 1.69 -1.31 14.40
N ALA A 66 1.15 -2.29 15.12
CA ALA A 66 0.86 -2.14 16.55
C ALA A 66 2.12 -1.83 17.38
N GLU A 67 3.24 -2.50 17.09
CA GLU A 67 4.50 -2.27 17.78
C GLU A 67 5.09 -0.89 17.45
N VAL A 68 5.07 -0.49 16.17
CA VAL A 68 5.54 0.83 15.74
C VAL A 68 4.73 1.95 16.41
N ALA A 69 3.41 1.84 16.37
CA ALA A 69 2.51 2.85 16.94
C ALA A 69 2.71 3.01 18.46
N GLU A 70 2.77 1.90 19.19
CA GLU A 70 3.01 1.91 20.65
C GLU A 70 4.41 2.47 21.00
N ARG A 71 5.45 2.00 20.30
CA ARG A 71 6.83 2.40 20.57
C ARG A 71 7.09 3.88 20.33
N ALA A 72 6.42 4.46 19.32
CA ALA A 72 6.57 5.86 18.97
C ALA A 72 5.49 6.76 19.60
N GLY A 73 4.40 6.21 20.10
CA GLY A 73 3.27 6.97 20.62
C GLY A 73 2.55 7.77 19.53
N VAL A 74 2.37 7.19 18.35
CA VAL A 74 1.81 7.88 17.18
C VAL A 74 0.53 7.20 16.67
N PRO A 75 -0.39 7.96 16.05
CA PRO A 75 -1.62 7.42 15.49
C PRO A 75 -1.39 6.56 14.26
N VAL A 76 -2.35 5.68 14.00
CA VAL A 76 -2.47 4.85 12.80
C VAL A 76 -3.65 5.33 11.96
N GLU A 77 -3.42 5.64 10.68
CA GLU A 77 -4.44 5.98 9.71
C GLU A 77 -4.51 4.93 8.59
N GLY A 78 -5.71 4.45 8.30
CA GLY A 78 -5.97 3.37 7.32
C GLY A 78 -5.86 1.96 7.92
N PRO A 79 -6.27 0.96 7.13
CA PRO A 79 -6.87 1.07 5.79
C PRO A 79 -8.36 1.49 5.83
N HIS A 80 -9.14 1.12 4.80
CA HIS A 80 -10.61 1.21 4.89
C HIS A 80 -11.17 0.14 5.84
N ARG A 81 -12.30 0.44 6.48
CA ARG A 81 -12.90 -0.44 7.50
C ARG A 81 -13.23 -1.86 7.03
N ASP A 82 -13.40 -2.04 5.74
CA ASP A 82 -13.69 -3.36 5.16
C ASP A 82 -12.53 -4.37 5.34
N ASP A 83 -11.33 -3.90 5.69
CA ASP A 83 -10.17 -4.75 6.01
C ASP A 83 -10.03 -5.09 7.51
N ALA A 84 -10.95 -4.65 8.37
CA ALA A 84 -10.90 -4.95 9.80
C ALA A 84 -10.75 -6.45 10.08
N PHE A 85 -11.44 -7.29 9.29
CA PHE A 85 -11.38 -8.75 9.47
C PHE A 85 -10.00 -9.36 9.19
N TRP A 86 -9.17 -8.73 8.35
CA TRP A 86 -7.79 -9.12 8.16
C TRP A 86 -6.94 -8.75 9.38
N ILE A 87 -7.10 -7.52 9.87
CA ILE A 87 -6.38 -7.00 11.04
C ILE A 87 -6.71 -7.84 12.30
N ASP A 88 -7.96 -8.28 12.46
CA ASP A 88 -8.38 -9.15 13.56
C ASP A 88 -7.66 -10.50 13.59
N GLN A 89 -7.12 -10.96 12.45
CA GLN A 89 -6.43 -12.24 12.32
C GLN A 89 -4.91 -12.15 12.44
N LEU A 90 -4.32 -10.95 12.59
CA LEU A 90 -2.87 -10.74 12.55
C LEU A 90 -2.10 -11.59 13.57
N GLY A 91 -2.63 -11.83 14.76
CA GLY A 91 -1.97 -12.68 15.76
C GLY A 91 -1.81 -14.13 15.32
N ALA A 92 -2.85 -14.70 14.72
CA ALA A 92 -2.83 -16.06 14.19
C ALA A 92 -1.92 -16.16 12.95
N GLN A 93 -2.01 -15.20 12.05
CA GLN A 93 -1.17 -15.12 10.84
C GLN A 93 0.30 -14.89 11.20
N GLY A 94 0.60 -14.04 12.20
CA GLY A 94 1.96 -13.83 12.69
C GLY A 94 2.63 -15.11 13.16
N THR A 95 1.88 -15.96 13.86
CA THR A 95 2.36 -17.29 14.27
C THR A 95 2.58 -18.20 13.06
N MET A 96 1.67 -18.20 12.10
CA MET A 96 1.71 -19.04 10.91
C MET A 96 2.88 -18.69 9.98
N PHE A 97 3.12 -17.40 9.77
CA PHE A 97 4.09 -16.88 8.80
C PHE A 97 5.42 -16.40 9.42
N GLY A 98 5.57 -16.55 10.73
CA GLY A 98 6.80 -16.18 11.42
C GLY A 98 7.03 -14.68 11.56
N VAL A 99 5.99 -13.86 11.45
CA VAL A 99 6.06 -12.39 11.68
C VAL A 99 5.91 -12.16 13.19
N LYS A 100 7.03 -11.93 13.84
CA LYS A 100 7.07 -11.74 15.30
C LYS A 100 6.40 -10.44 15.73
N GLY A 101 5.70 -10.48 16.86
CA GLY A 101 5.06 -9.30 17.44
C GLY A 101 3.76 -8.89 16.77
N ALA A 102 3.37 -9.54 15.68
CA ALA A 102 2.13 -9.25 14.98
C ALA A 102 0.91 -9.50 15.88
N ARG A 103 0.07 -8.49 16.00
CA ARG A 103 -1.16 -8.54 16.79
C ARG A 103 -2.21 -7.60 16.21
N PRO A 104 -3.50 -7.86 16.46
CA PRO A 104 -4.58 -6.96 16.08
C PRO A 104 -4.38 -5.55 16.64
N PHE A 105 -4.84 -4.56 15.90
CA PHE A 105 -4.93 -3.16 16.32
C PHE A 105 -6.21 -2.53 15.79
N THR A 106 -6.59 -1.40 16.36
CA THR A 106 -7.66 -0.57 15.79
C THR A 106 -7.02 0.72 15.31
N PRO A 107 -7.12 1.06 14.03
CA PRO A 107 -6.67 2.35 13.54
C PRO A 107 -7.36 3.50 14.26
N ASP A 108 -6.63 4.58 14.53
CA ASP A 108 -7.20 5.81 15.07
C ASP A 108 -8.14 6.47 14.04
N ARG A 109 -7.86 6.24 12.76
CA ARG A 109 -8.70 6.71 11.66
C ARG A 109 -8.80 5.66 10.55
N TRP A 110 -9.98 5.12 10.34
CA TRP A 110 -10.31 4.39 9.10
C TRP A 110 -10.45 5.38 7.96
N LEU A 111 -9.94 5.03 6.78
CA LEU A 111 -9.91 5.93 5.63
C LEU A 111 -10.97 5.57 4.59
N VAL A 112 -11.50 6.59 3.93
CA VAL A 112 -12.43 6.44 2.80
C VAL A 112 -11.92 7.20 1.58
N ALA A 113 -12.49 6.91 0.40
CA ALA A 113 -12.15 7.62 -0.83
C ALA A 113 -12.38 9.13 -0.67
N GLY A 114 -11.41 9.93 -1.13
CA GLY A 114 -11.43 11.39 -1.04
C GLY A 114 -10.93 11.98 0.28
N ASP A 115 -10.60 11.14 1.27
CA ASP A 115 -9.87 11.60 2.45
C ASP A 115 -8.47 12.12 2.06
N THR A 116 -7.87 12.85 2.97
CA THR A 116 -6.48 13.30 2.87
C THR A 116 -5.68 12.78 4.05
N ALA A 117 -4.55 12.14 3.77
CA ALA A 117 -3.52 11.82 4.73
C ALA A 117 -2.35 12.79 4.59
N THR A 118 -1.80 13.28 5.70
CA THR A 118 -0.70 14.25 5.69
C THR A 118 0.53 13.72 6.41
N VAL A 119 1.72 14.16 5.97
CA VAL A 119 2.99 13.93 6.67
C VAL A 119 3.73 15.28 6.68
N GLY A 120 3.71 15.98 7.81
CA GLY A 120 4.11 17.39 7.85
C GLY A 120 3.32 18.20 6.82
N ASN A 121 4.02 18.83 5.86
CA ASN A 121 3.40 19.62 4.78
C ASN A 121 3.09 18.79 3.52
N LEU A 122 3.40 17.49 3.51
CA LEU A 122 3.06 16.63 2.39
C LEU A 122 1.60 16.21 2.50
N SER A 123 0.89 16.17 1.39
CA SER A 123 -0.51 15.81 1.30
C SER A 123 -0.71 14.67 0.30
N PHE A 124 -1.45 13.66 0.70
CA PHE A 124 -1.77 12.49 -0.10
C PHE A 124 -3.29 12.31 -0.14
N GLU A 125 -3.86 12.31 -1.32
CA GLU A 125 -5.25 11.93 -1.54
C GLU A 125 -5.41 10.42 -1.32
N VAL A 126 -6.46 10.03 -0.63
CA VAL A 126 -6.80 8.62 -0.40
C VAL A 126 -7.73 8.14 -1.51
N ARG A 127 -7.32 7.08 -2.20
CA ARG A 127 -8.15 6.35 -3.16
C ARG A 127 -8.54 5.00 -2.60
N HIS A 128 -9.82 4.66 -2.60
CA HIS A 128 -10.28 3.32 -2.26
C HIS A 128 -10.16 2.42 -3.49
N CYS A 129 -9.32 1.41 -3.40
CA CYS A 129 -8.94 0.54 -4.52
C CYS A 129 -9.14 -0.94 -4.16
N PRO A 130 -10.39 -1.39 -3.93
CA PRO A 130 -10.67 -2.77 -3.58
C PRO A 130 -10.36 -3.75 -4.71
N GLY A 131 -10.24 -5.03 -4.36
CA GLY A 131 -10.08 -6.14 -5.29
C GLY A 131 -8.99 -7.12 -4.87
N HIS A 132 -7.82 -6.66 -4.42
CA HIS A 132 -6.85 -7.47 -3.70
C HIS A 132 -7.38 -7.78 -2.29
N THR A 133 -7.73 -6.75 -1.54
CA THR A 133 -8.58 -6.81 -0.35
C THR A 133 -9.77 -5.87 -0.52
N PRO A 134 -10.86 -6.03 0.25
CA PRO A 134 -12.02 -5.14 0.12
C PRO A 134 -11.77 -3.73 0.67
N GLY A 135 -10.84 -3.59 1.62
CA GLY A 135 -10.54 -2.32 2.28
C GLY A 135 -9.26 -1.65 1.80
N HIS A 136 -8.67 -2.08 0.68
CA HIS A 136 -7.42 -1.53 0.18
C HIS A 136 -7.55 -0.04 -0.17
N VAL A 137 -6.61 0.79 0.34
CA VAL A 137 -6.49 2.22 0.00
C VAL A 137 -5.11 2.50 -0.62
N VAL A 138 -5.05 3.53 -1.43
CA VAL A 138 -3.84 4.06 -2.06
C VAL A 138 -3.65 5.49 -1.60
N PHE A 139 -2.41 5.87 -1.28
CA PHE A 139 -2.02 7.23 -0.94
C PHE A 139 -1.33 7.88 -2.14
N ALA A 140 -1.96 8.85 -2.77
CA ALA A 140 -1.45 9.48 -3.98
C ALA A 140 -1.28 11.00 -3.83
N SER A 141 -0.20 11.54 -4.37
CA SER A 141 0.04 12.98 -4.44
C SER A 141 0.45 13.37 -5.86
N ARG A 142 -0.41 14.09 -6.55
CA ARG A 142 -0.12 14.63 -7.89
C ARG A 142 0.96 15.70 -7.84
N ASP A 143 0.96 16.55 -6.82
CA ASP A 143 1.93 17.62 -6.65
C ASP A 143 3.35 17.10 -6.48
N ILE A 144 3.49 15.93 -5.85
CA ILE A 144 4.78 15.27 -5.62
C ILE A 144 5.10 14.29 -6.77
N GLY A 145 4.09 13.84 -7.50
CA GLY A 145 4.23 12.85 -8.57
C GLY A 145 4.42 11.40 -8.06
N ILE A 146 3.84 11.05 -6.89
CA ILE A 146 4.03 9.72 -6.30
C ILE A 146 2.73 9.13 -5.75
N ALA A 147 2.64 7.79 -5.77
CA ALA A 147 1.58 7.02 -5.12
C ALA A 147 2.16 5.80 -4.37
N PHE A 148 1.66 5.52 -3.18
CA PHE A 148 1.90 4.27 -2.44
C PHE A 148 0.70 3.37 -2.70
N VAL A 149 0.89 2.35 -3.52
CA VAL A 149 -0.23 1.57 -4.08
C VAL A 149 -0.44 0.23 -3.38
N GLY A 150 0.40 -0.12 -2.39
CA GLY A 150 0.34 -1.43 -1.75
C GLY A 150 0.29 -2.54 -2.82
N ASP A 151 -0.66 -3.44 -2.68
CA ASP A 151 -0.81 -4.62 -3.54
C ASP A 151 -1.90 -4.47 -4.62
N VAL A 152 -2.17 -3.23 -5.04
CA VAL A 152 -3.08 -2.98 -6.18
C VAL A 152 -2.38 -3.20 -7.51
N LEU A 153 -1.18 -2.65 -7.68
CA LEU A 153 -0.45 -2.62 -8.95
C LEU A 153 1.04 -2.86 -8.73
N PHE A 154 1.64 -3.68 -9.59
CA PHE A 154 3.07 -3.98 -9.61
C PHE A 154 3.63 -3.72 -11.01
N GLN A 155 4.96 -3.62 -11.13
CA GLN A 155 5.61 -3.57 -12.42
C GLN A 155 5.28 -4.85 -13.22
N GLY A 156 4.56 -4.70 -14.33
CA GLY A 156 4.15 -5.79 -15.22
C GLY A 156 3.10 -6.75 -14.66
N SER A 157 2.56 -6.49 -13.44
CA SER A 157 1.60 -7.37 -12.77
C SER A 157 0.56 -6.57 -11.97
N ILE A 158 -0.34 -7.28 -11.31
CA ILE A 158 -1.34 -6.75 -10.38
C ILE A 158 -1.39 -7.62 -9.13
N GLY A 159 -2.02 -7.14 -8.07
CA GLY A 159 -2.27 -7.92 -6.86
C GLY A 159 -3.11 -9.17 -7.15
N ARG A 160 -2.88 -10.23 -6.40
CA ARG A 160 -3.72 -11.43 -6.46
C ARG A 160 -5.10 -11.15 -5.88
N THR A 161 -6.10 -11.89 -6.35
CA THR A 161 -7.51 -11.65 -6.02
C THR A 161 -8.23 -12.91 -5.52
N ASP A 162 -7.46 -13.95 -5.23
CA ASP A 162 -7.96 -15.25 -4.75
C ASP A 162 -8.02 -15.38 -3.21
N PHE A 163 -7.70 -14.29 -2.50
CA PHE A 163 -7.89 -14.18 -1.06
C PHE A 163 -9.36 -13.97 -0.69
N PRO A 164 -9.77 -14.24 0.56
CA PRO A 164 -11.12 -13.95 1.04
C PRO A 164 -11.56 -12.52 0.72
N ARG A 165 -12.70 -12.40 0.04
CA ARG A 165 -13.31 -11.14 -0.46
C ARG A 165 -12.47 -10.42 -1.54
N GLY A 166 -11.45 -11.08 -2.12
CA GLY A 166 -10.78 -10.62 -3.31
C GLY A 166 -11.68 -10.74 -4.56
N ASP A 167 -11.53 -9.83 -5.53
CA ASP A 167 -12.29 -9.86 -6.79
C ASP A 167 -11.50 -9.22 -7.92
N TYR A 168 -11.26 -10.02 -8.96
CA TYR A 168 -10.44 -9.63 -10.10
C TYR A 168 -11.02 -8.43 -10.87
N ASP A 169 -12.31 -8.49 -11.19
CA ASP A 169 -12.94 -7.44 -12.00
C ASP A 169 -13.01 -6.12 -11.22
N THR A 170 -13.15 -6.19 -9.91
CA THR A 170 -13.09 -5.03 -9.03
C THR A 170 -11.67 -4.44 -9.00
N LEU A 171 -10.62 -5.27 -8.92
CA LEU A 171 -9.24 -4.77 -8.95
C LEU A 171 -8.92 -4.07 -10.28
N ILE A 172 -9.34 -4.65 -11.42
CA ILE A 172 -9.19 -4.01 -12.73
C ILE A 172 -9.89 -2.65 -12.77
N ARG A 173 -11.12 -2.56 -12.22
CA ARG A 173 -11.83 -1.27 -12.10
C ARG A 173 -11.10 -0.28 -11.21
N SER A 174 -10.62 -0.70 -10.05
CA SER A 174 -9.83 0.15 -9.14
C SER A 174 -8.62 0.75 -9.85
N ILE A 175 -7.85 -0.06 -10.56
CA ILE A 175 -6.67 0.42 -11.29
C ILE A 175 -7.08 1.40 -12.41
N THR A 176 -8.06 1.04 -13.22
CA THR A 176 -8.39 1.82 -14.42
C THR A 176 -9.22 3.07 -14.14
N GLN A 177 -9.99 3.10 -13.05
CA GLN A 177 -10.90 4.21 -12.72
C GLN A 177 -10.35 5.11 -11.62
N GLU A 178 -9.49 4.59 -10.72
CA GLU A 178 -8.94 5.36 -9.61
C GLU A 178 -7.48 5.76 -9.83
N LEU A 179 -6.64 4.89 -10.44
CA LEU A 179 -5.23 5.18 -10.60
C LEU A 179 -4.90 5.87 -11.94
N TRP A 180 -5.43 5.38 -13.08
CA TRP A 180 -5.14 6.01 -14.38
C TRP A 180 -5.49 7.49 -14.45
N PRO A 181 -6.62 7.97 -13.85
CA PRO A 181 -6.94 9.40 -13.85
C PRO A 181 -5.97 10.28 -13.07
N LEU A 182 -5.07 9.70 -12.25
CA LEU A 182 -4.06 10.47 -11.52
C LEU A 182 -2.99 11.04 -12.44
N GLY A 183 -2.72 10.37 -13.58
CA GLY A 183 -1.78 10.81 -14.60
C GLY A 183 -0.68 9.79 -14.87
N ASP A 184 -0.23 9.73 -16.11
CA ASP A 184 0.75 8.75 -16.59
C ASP A 184 2.15 8.96 -15.96
N ASP A 185 2.48 10.19 -15.56
CA ASP A 185 3.79 10.58 -14.99
C ASP A 185 3.93 10.23 -13.49
N ILE A 186 2.85 9.77 -12.84
CA ILE A 186 2.91 9.38 -11.43
C ILE A 186 3.76 8.14 -11.27
N GLN A 187 4.82 8.24 -10.48
CA GLN A 187 5.58 7.08 -10.00
C GLN A 187 4.82 6.39 -8.89
N PHE A 188 4.88 5.07 -8.82
CA PHE A 188 4.29 4.37 -7.68
C PHE A 188 5.28 3.45 -6.99
N VAL A 189 5.10 3.35 -5.67
CA VAL A 189 5.78 2.40 -4.79
C VAL A 189 4.79 1.26 -4.53
N PRO A 190 5.05 0.07 -5.05
CA PRO A 190 4.21 -1.11 -4.77
C PRO A 190 4.56 -1.73 -3.43
N GLY A 191 3.69 -2.59 -2.91
CA GLY A 191 3.97 -3.40 -1.73
C GLY A 191 5.13 -4.37 -1.94
N HIS A 192 5.36 -4.83 -3.17
CA HIS A 192 6.45 -5.74 -3.52
C HIS A 192 7.10 -5.36 -4.83
N GLY A 193 8.41 -5.68 -4.96
CA GLY A 193 9.16 -5.48 -6.17
C GLY A 193 9.53 -4.02 -6.45
N PRO A 194 9.92 -3.70 -7.69
CA PRO A 194 10.42 -2.39 -8.07
C PRO A 194 9.30 -1.38 -8.31
N MET A 195 9.65 -0.10 -8.21
CA MET A 195 8.82 1.03 -8.63
C MET A 195 8.59 1.02 -10.14
N SER A 196 7.47 1.60 -10.58
CA SER A 196 7.15 1.88 -11.98
C SER A 196 6.37 3.18 -12.10
N THR A 197 5.80 3.48 -13.25
CA THR A 197 4.89 4.61 -13.46
C THR A 197 3.54 4.11 -13.96
N PHE A 198 2.48 4.87 -13.70
CA PHE A 198 1.15 4.51 -14.23
C PHE A 198 1.15 4.47 -15.76
N GLY A 199 1.87 5.37 -16.42
CA GLY A 199 1.98 5.40 -17.87
C GLY A 199 2.70 4.18 -18.44
N GLU A 200 3.74 3.66 -17.78
CA GLU A 200 4.41 2.43 -18.23
C GLU A 200 3.46 1.23 -18.12
N GLU A 201 2.81 1.05 -16.97
CA GLU A 201 1.88 -0.05 -16.75
C GLU A 201 0.65 0.04 -17.68
N ARG A 202 0.15 1.24 -17.92
CA ARG A 202 -0.94 1.47 -18.86
C ARG A 202 -0.59 1.10 -20.30
N ARG A 203 0.69 1.20 -20.69
CA ARG A 203 1.16 0.78 -22.02
C ARG A 203 1.44 -0.71 -22.09
N THR A 204 2.09 -1.30 -21.09
CA THR A 204 2.78 -2.58 -21.21
C THR A 204 2.23 -3.70 -20.33
N ASN A 205 1.53 -3.36 -19.22
CA ASN A 205 1.07 -4.36 -18.27
C ASN A 205 0.03 -5.30 -18.91
N GLN A 206 0.31 -6.60 -18.86
CA GLN A 206 -0.52 -7.62 -19.52
C GLN A 206 -1.96 -7.72 -18.96
N PHE A 207 -2.21 -7.22 -17.74
CA PHE A 207 -3.51 -7.26 -17.07
C PHE A 207 -4.33 -5.99 -17.29
N VAL A 208 -3.68 -4.81 -17.27
CA VAL A 208 -4.37 -3.52 -17.15
C VAL A 208 -3.95 -2.48 -18.18
N SER A 209 -3.10 -2.84 -19.16
CA SER A 209 -2.82 -1.93 -20.27
C SER A 209 -4.09 -1.59 -21.05
N ASP A 210 -4.12 -0.44 -21.72
CA ASP A 210 -5.25 -0.01 -22.54
C ASP A 210 -5.65 -1.11 -23.56
N ALA A 211 -4.67 -1.83 -24.11
CA ALA A 211 -4.91 -2.96 -25.00
C ALA A 211 -5.54 -4.17 -24.28
N ALA A 212 -5.13 -4.46 -23.05
CA ALA A 212 -5.69 -5.57 -22.27
C ALA A 212 -7.15 -5.27 -21.86
N VAL A 213 -7.41 -4.08 -21.34
CA VAL A 213 -8.75 -3.63 -20.94
C VAL A 213 -9.68 -3.51 -22.15
N GLY A 214 -9.19 -3.04 -23.29
CA GLY A 214 -9.95 -3.01 -24.55
C GLY A 214 -10.42 -4.39 -25.00
N ARG A 215 -9.57 -5.42 -24.86
CA ARG A 215 -9.95 -6.83 -25.16
C ARG A 215 -11.06 -7.33 -24.23
N MET A 216 -10.97 -7.04 -22.94
CA MET A 216 -12.01 -7.44 -21.95
C MET A 216 -13.37 -6.81 -22.27
N ARG A 217 -13.41 -5.53 -22.64
CA ARG A 217 -14.65 -4.82 -23.03
C ARG A 217 -15.29 -5.40 -24.29
N LEU A 218 -14.52 -6.02 -25.19
CA LEU A 218 -15.00 -6.68 -26.38
C LEU A 218 -15.41 -8.15 -26.15
N GLY A 219 -15.51 -8.59 -24.89
CA GLY A 219 -15.89 -9.97 -24.53
C GLY A 219 -14.83 -11.02 -24.84
N ARG A 220 -13.60 -10.62 -25.16
CA ARG A 220 -12.47 -11.54 -25.33
C ARG A 220 -11.87 -11.86 -23.95
N PRO A 221 -11.48 -13.12 -23.67
CA PRO A 221 -10.88 -13.45 -22.37
C PRO A 221 -9.61 -12.61 -22.17
N GLY A 222 -9.58 -11.85 -21.09
CA GLY A 222 -8.37 -11.19 -20.62
C GLY A 222 -7.36 -12.23 -20.12
N PHE A 223 -6.11 -11.83 -20.00
CA PHE A 223 -5.08 -12.66 -19.38
C PHE A 223 -5.40 -12.82 -17.89
N ARG A 224 -5.64 -14.05 -17.46
CA ARG A 224 -5.87 -14.45 -16.06
C ARG A 224 -4.75 -15.35 -15.56
N GLY A 225 -3.52 -15.09 -16.00
CA GLY A 225 -2.33 -15.84 -15.56
C GLY A 225 -1.95 -15.54 -14.10
N PRO A 226 -0.89 -16.18 -13.62
CA PRO A 226 -0.43 -15.98 -12.25
C PRO A 226 -0.10 -14.51 -12.00
N VAL A 227 -0.64 -13.99 -10.90
CA VAL A 227 -0.37 -12.66 -10.37
C VAL A 227 0.82 -12.73 -9.40
N ALA A 228 1.44 -11.60 -9.10
CA ALA A 228 2.51 -11.54 -8.12
C ALA A 228 2.04 -12.04 -6.74
N PRO A 229 2.95 -12.60 -5.93
CA PRO A 229 2.65 -13.10 -4.58
C PRO A 229 2.16 -12.01 -3.64
#